data_13230323ef76e2dee78f55672cdea34b
#
_entry.id   13230323ef76e2dee78f55672cdea34b
#
_cell.length_a   1.000
_cell.length_b   1.000
_cell.length_c   1.000
_cell.angle_alpha   90.00
_cell.angle_beta   90.00
_cell.angle_gamma   90.00
#
_symmetry.space_group_name_H-M   'P 1'
#
loop_
_entity.id
_entity.type
_entity.pdbx_description
1 polymer ?
#
loop_
_entity_poly.entity_id
_entity_poly.type
_entity_poly.pdbx_seq_one_letter_code
_entity_poly.pdbx_strand_id
1 'polypeptide(L)'
;MNDVFNAVRSKIGKPYDDLFFLLTALREILEENGALDIAKEIPWINAESKGNHEFSSKYLQLYSLVFQLINLVEINGAVQNRRRQESRDLSAVSGLWTSNIKELHTHGISNAEIIEGIKQVFVEPVLTAHPTEAKRATVLEHRRELYLKMVQRENSMYNTHELGDLRRDIKQILYRLWKTGEIYLEKPDVASELRNIFHYLTNVFPNVIPILDKRLISACNDQGFAQNEVSENDAFPKIRFGNWVGGDRDGHPLV
;
A
#
# COMPACT_ATOMS: atom_id res chain seq x y z
N MET A 1 -19.10 15.55 -20.44
CA MET A 1 -18.62 14.64 -19.35
C MET A 1 -17.62 13.61 -19.86
N ASN A 2 -17.86 12.94 -21.00
CA ASN A 2 -16.92 11.95 -21.57
C ASN A 2 -15.51 12.49 -21.85
N ASP A 3 -15.37 13.73 -22.30
CA ASP A 3 -14.06 14.32 -22.66
C ASP A 3 -13.16 14.53 -21.43
N VAL A 4 -13.73 14.93 -20.28
CA VAL A 4 -12.97 15.10 -19.04
C VAL A 4 -12.48 13.75 -18.53
N PHE A 5 -13.35 12.72 -18.54
CA PHE A 5 -12.96 11.38 -18.11
C PHE A 5 -11.89 10.77 -19.04
N ASN A 6 -12.00 10.95 -20.33
CA ASN A 6 -10.98 10.51 -21.29
C ASN A 6 -9.65 11.25 -21.09
N ALA A 7 -9.68 12.55 -20.81
CA ALA A 7 -8.49 13.33 -20.50
C ALA A 7 -7.83 12.88 -19.18
N VAL A 8 -8.61 12.58 -18.15
CA VAL A 8 -8.10 12.04 -16.89
C VAL A 8 -7.51 10.65 -17.09
N ARG A 9 -8.22 9.77 -17.79
CA ARG A 9 -7.75 8.40 -18.11
C ARG A 9 -6.43 8.42 -18.88
N SER A 10 -6.29 9.31 -19.86
CA SER A 10 -5.06 9.42 -20.66
C SER A 10 -3.84 9.86 -19.84
N LYS A 11 -4.05 10.64 -18.77
CA LYS A 11 -2.99 11.12 -17.87
C LYS A 11 -2.64 10.12 -16.76
N ILE A 12 -3.65 9.49 -16.15
CA ILE A 12 -3.48 8.59 -15.00
C ILE A 12 -3.20 7.15 -15.47
N GLY A 13 -3.80 6.74 -16.60
CA GLY A 13 -3.62 5.41 -17.17
C GLY A 13 -4.24 4.30 -16.31
N LYS A 14 -3.48 3.22 -16.11
CA LYS A 14 -3.95 2.00 -15.45
C LYS A 14 -4.60 2.20 -14.07
N PRO A 15 -4.10 3.04 -13.15
CA PRO A 15 -4.80 3.29 -11.88
C PRO A 15 -6.23 3.80 -12.07
N TYR A 16 -6.49 4.58 -13.11
CA TYR A 16 -7.86 4.99 -13.46
C TYR A 16 -8.72 3.79 -13.87
N ASP A 17 -8.21 2.91 -14.73
CA ASP A 17 -8.94 1.71 -15.18
C ASP A 17 -9.22 0.74 -14.01
N ASP A 18 -8.27 0.61 -13.09
CA ASP A 18 -8.42 -0.21 -11.88
C ASP A 18 -9.48 0.38 -10.93
N LEU A 19 -9.48 1.70 -10.73
CA LEU A 19 -10.52 2.37 -9.93
C LEU A 19 -11.90 2.18 -10.57
N PHE A 20 -12.00 2.42 -11.87
CA PHE A 20 -13.27 2.26 -12.59
C PHE A 20 -13.81 0.83 -12.50
N PHE A 21 -12.93 -0.17 -12.59
CA PHE A 21 -13.27 -1.57 -12.39
C PHE A 21 -13.82 -1.83 -10.97
N LEU A 22 -13.15 -1.35 -9.93
CA LEU A 22 -13.58 -1.53 -8.54
C LEU A 22 -14.92 -0.83 -8.25
N LEU A 23 -15.09 0.40 -8.72
CA LEU A 23 -16.35 1.15 -8.55
C LEU A 23 -17.50 0.48 -9.29
N THR A 24 -17.25 -0.07 -10.48
CA THR A 24 -18.25 -0.83 -11.24
C THR A 24 -18.63 -2.12 -10.50
N ALA A 25 -17.64 -2.85 -9.98
CA ALA A 25 -17.87 -4.05 -9.19
C ALA A 25 -18.64 -3.74 -7.88
N LEU A 26 -18.33 -2.62 -7.22
CA LEU A 26 -19.07 -2.14 -6.05
C LEU A 26 -20.52 -1.82 -6.41
N ARG A 27 -20.77 -1.11 -7.51
CA ARG A 27 -22.12 -0.82 -7.97
C ARG A 27 -22.93 -2.11 -8.17
N GLU A 28 -22.39 -3.05 -8.95
CA GLU A 28 -23.05 -4.31 -9.25
C GLU A 28 -23.43 -5.07 -7.98
N ILE A 29 -22.51 -5.22 -7.02
CA ILE A 29 -22.79 -5.96 -5.80
C ILE A 29 -23.80 -5.25 -4.88
N LEU A 30 -23.84 -3.92 -4.88
CA LEU A 30 -24.82 -3.13 -4.16
C LEU A 30 -26.20 -3.28 -4.81
N GLU A 31 -26.31 -3.24 -6.14
CA GLU A 31 -27.54 -3.48 -6.90
C GLU A 31 -28.08 -4.89 -6.64
N GLU A 32 -27.24 -5.92 -6.73
CA GLU A 32 -27.59 -7.33 -6.47
C GLU A 32 -28.11 -7.55 -5.03
N ASN A 33 -27.71 -6.71 -4.09
CA ASN A 33 -28.13 -6.78 -2.68
C ASN A 33 -29.18 -5.73 -2.28
N GLY A 34 -29.86 -5.13 -3.25
CA GLY A 34 -31.01 -4.27 -3.03
C GLY A 34 -30.69 -2.85 -2.56
N ALA A 35 -29.41 -2.43 -2.61
CA ALA A 35 -28.97 -1.08 -2.23
C ALA A 35 -28.88 -0.15 -3.47
N LEU A 36 -29.97 -0.10 -4.26
CA LEU A 36 -30.04 0.64 -5.52
C LEU A 36 -29.88 2.14 -5.34
N ASP A 37 -30.37 2.70 -4.24
CA ASP A 37 -30.24 4.10 -3.87
C ASP A 37 -28.77 4.51 -3.73
N ILE A 38 -28.00 3.70 -3.01
CA ILE A 38 -26.58 3.93 -2.79
C ILE A 38 -25.75 3.64 -4.04
N ALA A 39 -26.10 2.59 -4.78
CA ALA A 39 -25.39 2.23 -6.02
C ALA A 39 -25.42 3.36 -7.07
N LYS A 40 -26.51 4.12 -7.13
CA LYS A 40 -26.64 5.27 -8.05
C LYS A 40 -25.75 6.45 -7.67
N GLU A 41 -25.34 6.55 -6.41
CA GLU A 41 -24.54 7.66 -5.89
C GLU A 41 -23.03 7.40 -5.96
N ILE A 42 -22.61 6.23 -6.45
CA ILE A 42 -21.19 5.96 -6.64
C ILE A 42 -20.62 6.96 -7.66
N PRO A 43 -19.62 7.77 -7.28
CA PRO A 43 -19.10 8.83 -8.13
C PRO A 43 -18.40 8.25 -9.37
N TRP A 44 -18.37 9.07 -10.44
CA TRP A 44 -17.65 8.86 -11.71
C TRP A 44 -18.15 7.73 -12.61
N ILE A 45 -18.98 6.81 -12.13
CA ILE A 45 -19.54 5.74 -12.95
C ILE A 45 -21.01 5.99 -13.33
N ASN A 46 -21.68 6.93 -12.67
CA ASN A 46 -23.04 7.34 -12.97
C ASN A 46 -23.08 8.79 -13.47
N ALA A 47 -23.72 9.00 -14.61
CA ALA A 47 -23.86 10.34 -15.21
C ALA A 47 -24.85 11.26 -14.43
N GLU A 48 -25.66 10.67 -13.53
CA GLU A 48 -26.79 11.32 -12.87
C GLU A 48 -26.59 11.60 -11.38
N SER A 49 -25.40 11.32 -10.82
CA SER A 49 -25.13 11.64 -9.41
C SER A 49 -25.21 13.15 -9.20
N LYS A 50 -26.35 13.62 -8.69
CA LYS A 50 -26.63 15.05 -8.53
C LYS A 50 -26.12 15.65 -7.23
N GLY A 51 -25.44 14.90 -6.39
CA GLY A 51 -24.75 15.43 -5.20
C GLY A 51 -25.61 16.22 -4.18
N ASN A 52 -26.93 16.20 -4.32
CA ASN A 52 -27.86 17.04 -3.58
C ASN A 52 -28.71 16.19 -2.62
N HIS A 53 -28.04 15.37 -1.79
CA HIS A 53 -28.72 14.50 -0.85
C HIS A 53 -28.58 15.01 0.57
N GLU A 54 -29.64 14.81 1.36
CA GLU A 54 -29.53 14.94 2.82
C GLU A 54 -28.40 14.03 3.32
N PHE A 55 -27.56 14.58 4.17
CA PHE A 55 -26.37 13.94 4.69
C PHE A 55 -26.76 12.72 5.53
N SER A 56 -26.62 11.52 5.01
CA SER A 56 -26.91 10.28 5.73
C SER A 56 -25.65 9.50 6.02
N SER A 57 -25.66 8.70 7.09
CA SER A 57 -24.55 7.81 7.47
C SER A 57 -24.15 6.83 6.36
N LYS A 58 -25.11 6.42 5.52
CA LYS A 58 -24.86 5.53 4.38
C LYS A 58 -24.03 6.21 3.29
N TYR A 59 -24.27 7.48 3.02
CA TYR A 59 -23.46 8.23 2.05
C TYR A 59 -22.05 8.47 2.56
N LEU A 60 -21.89 8.80 3.85
CA LEU A 60 -20.57 8.90 4.47
C LEU A 60 -19.80 7.59 4.33
N GLN A 61 -20.44 6.46 4.59
CA GLN A 61 -19.84 5.14 4.45
C GLN A 61 -19.46 4.84 2.99
N LEU A 62 -20.33 5.20 2.02
CA LEU A 62 -20.01 5.05 0.60
C LEU A 62 -18.76 5.84 0.23
N TYR A 63 -18.71 7.13 0.57
CA TYR A 63 -17.58 7.98 0.24
C TYR A 63 -16.30 7.54 0.96
N SER A 64 -16.39 7.13 2.22
CA SER A 64 -15.26 6.53 2.94
C SER A 64 -14.69 5.32 2.18
N LEU A 65 -15.57 4.40 1.75
CA LEU A 65 -15.15 3.24 0.96
C LEU A 65 -14.54 3.66 -0.39
N VAL A 66 -15.14 4.62 -1.10
CA VAL A 66 -14.60 5.12 -2.37
C VAL A 66 -13.20 5.70 -2.19
N PHE A 67 -12.94 6.49 -1.14
CA PHE A 67 -11.60 7.02 -0.85
C PHE A 67 -10.60 5.89 -0.52
N GLN A 68 -11.04 4.84 0.17
CA GLN A 68 -10.18 3.67 0.41
C GLN A 68 -9.81 2.97 -0.91
N LEU A 69 -10.75 2.87 -1.87
CA LEU A 69 -10.48 2.30 -3.19
C LEU A 69 -9.51 3.17 -3.99
N ILE A 70 -9.61 4.50 -3.92
CA ILE A 70 -8.65 5.42 -4.53
C ILE A 70 -7.25 5.16 -3.97
N ASN A 71 -7.09 5.14 -2.65
CA ASN A 71 -5.81 4.87 -2.00
C ASN A 71 -5.25 3.49 -2.40
N LEU A 72 -6.10 2.47 -2.51
CA LEU A 72 -5.68 1.12 -2.90
C LEU A 72 -5.13 1.09 -4.33
N VAL A 73 -5.80 1.72 -5.28
CA VAL A 73 -5.35 1.74 -6.68
C VAL A 73 -4.12 2.63 -6.87
N GLU A 74 -3.99 3.71 -6.09
CA GLU A 74 -2.80 4.56 -6.08
C GLU A 74 -1.57 3.77 -5.60
N ILE A 75 -1.69 3.08 -4.46
CA ILE A 75 -0.63 2.22 -3.93
C ILE A 75 -0.25 1.13 -4.94
N ASN A 76 -1.24 0.42 -5.51
CA ASN A 76 -0.98 -0.60 -6.52
C ASN A 76 -0.28 0.00 -7.74
N GLY A 77 -0.76 1.14 -8.24
CA GLY A 77 -0.17 1.85 -9.37
C GLY A 77 1.29 2.25 -9.13
N ALA A 78 1.60 2.78 -7.95
CA ALA A 78 2.95 3.14 -7.54
C ALA A 78 3.87 1.91 -7.50
N VAL A 79 3.42 0.80 -6.90
CA VAL A 79 4.17 -0.46 -6.84
C VAL A 79 4.42 -1.01 -8.25
N GLN A 80 3.41 -1.04 -9.12
CA GLN A 80 3.56 -1.54 -10.49
C GLN A 80 4.47 -0.65 -11.34
N ASN A 81 4.40 0.66 -11.16
CA ASN A 81 5.30 1.59 -11.84
C ASN A 81 6.75 1.38 -11.40
N ARG A 82 6.99 1.27 -10.10
CA ARG A 82 8.32 0.98 -9.55
C ARG A 82 8.88 -0.34 -10.09
N ARG A 83 8.10 -1.43 -10.08
CA ARG A 83 8.50 -2.72 -10.65
C ARG A 83 8.88 -2.63 -12.13
N ARG A 84 8.15 -1.83 -12.91
CA ARG A 84 8.49 -1.59 -14.32
C ARG A 84 9.80 -0.83 -14.49
N GLN A 85 10.08 0.14 -13.63
CA GLN A 85 11.34 0.86 -13.61
C GLN A 85 12.49 -0.06 -13.21
N GLU A 86 12.33 -0.82 -12.13
CA GLU A 86 13.30 -1.82 -11.65
C GLU A 86 13.62 -2.87 -12.72
N SER A 87 12.62 -3.32 -13.49
CA SER A 87 12.82 -4.28 -14.58
C SER A 87 13.62 -3.72 -15.77
N ARG A 88 13.65 -2.39 -15.93
CA ARG A 88 14.42 -1.74 -17.01
C ARG A 88 15.86 -1.47 -16.59
N ASP A 89 16.03 -0.82 -15.47
CA ASP A 89 17.34 -0.47 -14.92
C ASP A 89 17.23 -0.14 -13.43
N LEU A 90 17.73 -1.04 -12.59
CA LEU A 90 17.78 -0.85 -11.14
C LEU A 90 18.60 0.38 -10.75
N SER A 91 19.65 0.69 -11.51
CA SER A 91 20.54 1.81 -11.22
C SER A 91 19.91 3.18 -11.50
N ALA A 92 18.85 3.23 -12.29
CA ALA A 92 18.11 4.45 -12.60
C ALA A 92 17.00 4.75 -11.60
N VAL A 93 16.68 3.82 -10.68
CA VAL A 93 15.62 4.01 -9.68
C VAL A 93 16.22 4.65 -8.44
N SER A 94 15.90 5.92 -8.22
CA SER A 94 16.34 6.68 -7.05
C SER A 94 15.97 6.00 -5.73
N GLY A 95 16.89 6.05 -4.76
CA GLY A 95 16.70 5.49 -3.42
C GLY A 95 16.90 3.98 -3.32
N LEU A 96 17.31 3.30 -4.39
CA LEU A 96 17.80 1.91 -4.32
C LEU A 96 19.29 1.87 -4.01
N TRP A 97 19.75 0.80 -3.37
CA TRP A 97 21.16 0.56 -3.12
C TRP A 97 21.98 0.63 -4.41
N THR A 98 21.50 0.00 -5.49
CA THR A 98 22.17 -0.01 -6.78
C THR A 98 22.43 1.40 -7.34
N SER A 99 21.43 2.30 -7.25
CA SER A 99 21.60 3.69 -7.72
C SER A 99 22.55 4.48 -6.83
N ASN A 100 22.45 4.32 -5.51
CA ASN A 100 23.31 5.04 -4.56
C ASN A 100 24.77 4.58 -4.67
N ILE A 101 25.03 3.27 -4.76
CA ILE A 101 26.39 2.72 -4.92
C ILE A 101 27.00 3.20 -6.24
N LYS A 102 26.22 3.17 -7.33
CA LYS A 102 26.67 3.71 -8.63
C LYS A 102 27.03 5.18 -8.53
N GLU A 103 26.23 5.98 -7.85
CA GLU A 103 26.51 7.40 -7.63
C GLU A 103 27.81 7.59 -6.81
N LEU A 104 28.00 6.84 -5.73
CA LEU A 104 29.25 6.88 -4.95
C LEU A 104 30.48 6.54 -5.80
N HIS A 105 30.38 5.52 -6.66
CA HIS A 105 31.45 5.19 -7.61
C HIS A 105 31.73 6.33 -8.59
N THR A 106 30.72 7.06 -9.08
CA THR A 106 30.94 8.23 -9.96
C THR A 106 31.68 9.36 -9.25
N HIS A 107 31.60 9.42 -7.92
CA HIS A 107 32.35 10.35 -7.08
C HIS A 107 33.73 9.81 -6.66
N GLY A 108 34.13 8.66 -7.16
CA GLY A 108 35.46 8.07 -6.92
C GLY A 108 35.59 7.32 -5.60
N ILE A 109 34.47 7.04 -4.90
CA ILE A 109 34.48 6.26 -3.68
C ILE A 109 34.68 4.78 -4.00
N SER A 110 35.65 4.15 -3.35
CA SER A 110 35.98 2.75 -3.55
C SER A 110 35.03 1.78 -2.85
N ASN A 111 35.00 0.51 -3.28
CA ASN A 111 34.20 -0.55 -2.63
C ASN A 111 34.50 -0.66 -1.12
N ALA A 112 35.77 -0.58 -0.75
CA ALA A 112 36.19 -0.68 0.66
C ALA A 112 35.62 0.49 1.51
N GLU A 113 35.67 1.71 0.98
CA GLU A 113 35.10 2.88 1.65
C GLU A 113 33.57 2.78 1.75
N ILE A 114 32.89 2.24 0.72
CA ILE A 114 31.45 2.02 0.74
C ILE A 114 31.09 0.98 1.82
N ILE A 115 31.81 -0.14 1.91
CA ILE A 115 31.63 -1.15 2.95
C ILE A 115 31.76 -0.55 4.35
N GLU A 116 32.82 0.22 4.59
CA GLU A 116 33.00 0.89 5.88
C GLU A 116 31.88 1.93 6.16
N GLY A 117 31.43 2.64 5.14
CA GLY A 117 30.30 3.55 5.25
C GLY A 117 29.00 2.84 5.61
N ILE A 118 28.70 1.71 4.98
CA ILE A 118 27.48 0.91 5.26
C ILE A 118 27.43 0.44 6.72
N LYS A 119 28.55 0.01 7.30
CA LYS A 119 28.64 -0.38 8.72
C LYS A 119 28.25 0.74 9.68
N GLN A 120 28.37 1.99 9.25
CA GLN A 120 28.05 3.17 10.06
C GLN A 120 26.62 3.65 9.84
N VAL A 121 25.91 3.10 8.86
CA VAL A 121 24.52 3.48 8.62
C VAL A 121 23.65 3.00 9.78
N PHE A 122 22.96 3.94 10.40
CA PHE A 122 21.99 3.70 11.46
C PHE A 122 20.65 4.29 11.05
N VAL A 123 19.59 3.49 11.14
CA VAL A 123 18.22 3.90 10.80
C VAL A 123 17.30 3.53 11.94
N GLU A 124 16.55 4.51 12.45
CA GLU A 124 15.56 4.30 13.50
C GLU A 124 14.17 4.75 13.04
N PRO A 125 13.40 3.88 12.36
CA PRO A 125 12.00 4.16 12.07
C PRO A 125 11.20 4.25 13.38
N VAL A 126 10.47 5.36 13.57
CA VAL A 126 9.62 5.55 14.74
C VAL A 126 8.18 5.30 14.35
N LEU A 127 7.54 4.31 14.98
CA LEU A 127 6.13 4.00 14.77
C LEU A 127 5.28 4.99 15.59
N THR A 128 4.55 5.84 14.86
CA THR A 128 3.67 6.86 15.42
C THR A 128 2.22 6.38 15.46
N ALA A 129 1.32 7.14 16.09
CA ALA A 129 -0.10 6.83 16.19
C ALA A 129 -0.80 6.67 14.82
N HIS A 130 -0.36 7.34 13.78
CA HIS A 130 -0.99 7.27 12.45
C HIS A 130 -1.03 5.86 11.82
N PRO A 131 0.02 5.02 11.87
CA PRO A 131 -0.06 3.63 11.45
C PRO A 131 -0.91 2.77 12.40
N THR A 132 -1.12 3.25 13.62
CA THR A 132 -1.86 2.56 14.68
C THR A 132 -3.30 3.03 14.81
N GLU A 133 -3.72 4.03 13.99
CA GLU A 133 -5.10 4.47 13.92
C GLU A 133 -6.03 3.26 13.84
N ALA A 134 -6.87 3.13 14.85
CA ALA A 134 -7.63 1.92 15.07
C ALA A 134 -8.68 1.72 13.98
N LYS A 135 -8.25 1.09 12.93
CA LYS A 135 -9.16 0.44 11.98
C LYS A 135 -9.51 -0.92 12.54
N ARG A 136 -10.76 -1.33 12.38
CA ARG A 136 -11.18 -2.69 12.77
C ARG A 136 -10.26 -3.68 12.07
N ALA A 137 -9.75 -4.66 12.79
CA ALA A 137 -8.88 -5.70 12.23
C ALA A 137 -9.52 -6.37 11.00
N THR A 138 -10.83 -6.59 11.03
CA THR A 138 -11.61 -7.13 9.90
C THR A 138 -11.59 -6.23 8.66
N VAL A 139 -11.61 -4.90 8.82
CA VAL A 139 -11.51 -3.96 7.69
C VAL A 139 -10.12 -4.02 7.09
N LEU A 140 -9.07 -4.05 7.92
CA LEU A 140 -7.68 -4.19 7.46
C LEU A 140 -7.47 -5.51 6.71
N GLU A 141 -8.03 -6.61 7.20
CA GLU A 141 -7.97 -7.91 6.55
C GLU A 141 -8.67 -7.90 5.19
N HIS A 142 -9.89 -7.37 5.11
CA HIS A 142 -10.60 -7.25 3.83
C HIS A 142 -9.89 -6.32 2.84
N ARG A 143 -9.29 -5.23 3.30
CA ARG A 143 -8.48 -4.34 2.44
C ARG A 143 -7.24 -5.07 1.90
N ARG A 144 -6.55 -5.83 2.77
CA ARG A 144 -5.42 -6.65 2.35
C ARG A 144 -5.84 -7.72 1.35
N GLU A 145 -6.95 -8.41 1.59
CA GLU A 145 -7.51 -9.41 0.69
C GLU A 145 -7.85 -8.78 -0.68
N LEU A 146 -8.52 -7.62 -0.68
CA LEU A 146 -8.82 -6.87 -1.89
C LEU A 146 -7.57 -6.49 -2.67
N TYR A 147 -6.54 -5.98 -1.98
CA TYR A 147 -5.27 -5.65 -2.60
C TYR A 147 -4.62 -6.87 -3.27
N LEU A 148 -4.58 -8.01 -2.58
CA LEU A 148 -4.02 -9.25 -3.14
C LEU A 148 -4.79 -9.74 -4.37
N LYS A 149 -6.13 -9.62 -4.37
CA LYS A 149 -6.95 -9.93 -5.55
C LYS A 149 -6.69 -8.96 -6.70
N MET A 150 -6.46 -7.69 -6.43
CA MET A 150 -6.05 -6.72 -7.46
C MET A 150 -4.67 -7.06 -8.03
N VAL A 151 -3.71 -7.48 -7.20
CA VAL A 151 -2.40 -7.96 -7.67
C VAL A 151 -2.53 -9.24 -8.50
N GLN A 152 -3.38 -10.18 -8.11
CA GLN A 152 -3.66 -11.38 -8.90
C GLN A 152 -4.21 -11.05 -10.29
N ARG A 153 -5.03 -10.01 -10.41
CA ARG A 153 -5.60 -9.54 -11.68
C ARG A 153 -4.54 -9.04 -12.68
N GLU A 154 -3.32 -8.71 -12.21
CA GLU A 154 -2.19 -8.37 -13.06
C GLU A 154 -1.60 -9.57 -13.81
N ASN A 155 -1.95 -10.79 -13.44
CA ASN A 155 -1.44 -11.99 -14.09
C ASN A 155 -2.06 -12.16 -15.47
N SER A 156 -1.29 -11.91 -16.51
CA SER A 156 -1.70 -12.06 -17.91
C SER A 156 -1.97 -13.51 -18.36
N MET A 157 -1.62 -14.49 -17.52
CA MET A 157 -1.84 -15.91 -17.81
C MET A 157 -3.25 -16.38 -17.40
N TYR A 158 -4.01 -15.58 -16.66
CA TYR A 158 -5.35 -15.96 -16.25
C TYR A 158 -6.30 -15.99 -17.45
N ASN A 159 -7.05 -17.08 -17.56
CA ASN A 159 -8.09 -17.24 -18.57
C ASN A 159 -9.39 -16.50 -18.17
N THR A 160 -10.36 -16.47 -19.07
CA THR A 160 -11.64 -15.75 -18.86
C THR A 160 -12.42 -16.28 -17.66
N HIS A 161 -12.38 -17.60 -17.37
CA HIS A 161 -13.07 -18.18 -16.22
C HIS A 161 -12.42 -17.75 -14.91
N GLU A 162 -11.10 -17.83 -14.82
CA GLU A 162 -10.33 -17.40 -13.64
C GLU A 162 -10.51 -15.89 -13.36
N LEU A 163 -10.53 -15.06 -14.40
CA LEU A 163 -10.84 -13.63 -14.27
C LEU A 163 -12.29 -13.39 -13.82
N GLY A 164 -13.23 -14.23 -14.25
CA GLY A 164 -14.62 -14.21 -13.81
C GLY A 164 -14.76 -14.58 -12.32
N ASP A 165 -14.03 -15.60 -11.87
CA ASP A 165 -13.98 -16.02 -10.47
C ASP A 165 -13.37 -14.92 -9.60
N LEU A 166 -12.25 -14.38 -10.03
CA LEU A 166 -11.57 -13.28 -9.36
C LEU A 166 -12.47 -12.04 -9.22
N ARG A 167 -13.25 -11.72 -10.26
CA ARG A 167 -14.23 -10.64 -10.19
C ARG A 167 -15.31 -10.91 -9.14
N ARG A 168 -15.82 -12.15 -9.06
CA ARG A 168 -16.80 -12.54 -8.02
C ARG A 168 -16.22 -12.39 -6.62
N ASP A 169 -14.98 -12.85 -6.41
CA ASP A 169 -14.28 -12.69 -5.13
C ASP A 169 -14.15 -11.22 -4.73
N ILE A 170 -13.72 -10.37 -5.66
CA ILE A 170 -13.59 -8.92 -5.45
C ILE A 170 -14.95 -8.33 -5.06
N LYS A 171 -16.04 -8.67 -5.75
CA LYS A 171 -17.39 -8.21 -5.41
C LYS A 171 -17.79 -8.60 -3.99
N GLN A 172 -17.50 -9.84 -3.56
CA GLN A 172 -17.78 -10.31 -2.21
C GLN A 172 -16.98 -9.54 -1.14
N ILE A 173 -15.71 -9.25 -1.41
CA ILE A 173 -14.87 -8.47 -0.50
C ILE A 173 -15.40 -7.03 -0.39
N LEU A 174 -15.76 -6.40 -1.52
CA LEU A 174 -16.34 -5.06 -1.54
C LEU A 174 -17.66 -5.00 -0.76
N TYR A 175 -18.50 -6.04 -0.87
CA TYR A 175 -19.73 -6.15 -0.09
C TYR A 175 -19.47 -6.29 1.42
N ARG A 176 -18.49 -7.12 1.80
CA ARG A 176 -18.06 -7.22 3.21
C ARG A 176 -17.55 -5.90 3.75
N LEU A 177 -16.71 -5.17 2.99
CA LEU A 177 -16.25 -3.83 3.37
C LEU A 177 -17.43 -2.86 3.53
N TRP A 178 -18.40 -2.90 2.60
CA TRP A 178 -19.62 -2.10 2.70
C TRP A 178 -20.43 -2.43 3.97
N LYS A 179 -20.59 -3.70 4.30
CA LYS A 179 -21.36 -4.13 5.48
C LYS A 179 -20.66 -3.88 6.81
N THR A 180 -19.32 -3.95 6.82
CA THR A 180 -18.54 -3.79 8.06
C THR A 180 -18.45 -2.32 8.49
N GLY A 181 -18.33 -1.38 7.53
CA GLY A 181 -18.11 0.03 7.79
C GLY A 181 -16.75 0.31 8.45
N GLU A 182 -16.23 1.51 8.28
CA GLU A 182 -14.91 1.90 8.81
C GLU A 182 -15.00 2.60 10.18
N ILE A 183 -16.17 3.16 10.51
CA ILE A 183 -16.31 4.04 11.67
C ILE A 183 -16.24 3.22 12.96
N TYR A 184 -15.24 3.51 13.77
CA TYR A 184 -15.14 3.06 15.15
C TYR A 184 -15.99 3.97 16.04
N LEU A 185 -16.86 3.39 16.84
CA LEU A 185 -17.67 4.15 17.81
C LEU A 185 -16.90 4.41 19.12
N GLU A 186 -15.83 3.67 19.35
CA GLU A 186 -14.99 3.79 20.55
C GLU A 186 -13.57 4.20 20.17
N LYS A 187 -13.00 5.15 20.91
CA LYS A 187 -11.59 5.50 20.74
C LYS A 187 -10.71 4.31 21.17
N PRO A 188 -9.64 4.00 20.42
CA PRO A 188 -8.70 2.97 20.82
C PRO A 188 -8.01 3.35 22.12
N ASP A 189 -7.85 2.39 22.99
CA ASP A 189 -7.04 2.52 24.18
C ASP A 189 -5.53 2.30 23.87
N VAL A 190 -4.66 2.71 24.78
CA VAL A 190 -3.21 2.52 24.66
C VAL A 190 -2.83 1.05 24.47
N ALA A 191 -3.60 0.12 25.06
CA ALA A 191 -3.36 -1.32 24.91
C ALA A 191 -3.65 -1.79 23.47
N SER A 192 -4.62 -1.19 22.80
CA SER A 192 -4.92 -1.47 21.38
C SER A 192 -3.82 -0.95 20.45
N GLU A 193 -3.31 0.25 20.70
CA GLU A 193 -2.16 0.79 19.96
C GLU A 193 -0.92 -0.10 20.15
N LEU A 194 -0.65 -0.51 21.38
CA LEU A 194 0.48 -1.38 21.71
C LEU A 194 0.37 -2.73 20.97
N ARG A 195 -0.82 -3.36 20.93
CA ARG A 195 -1.04 -4.60 20.16
C ARG A 195 -0.75 -4.43 18.68
N ASN A 196 -1.12 -3.29 18.10
CA ASN A 196 -0.85 -3.00 16.70
C ASN A 196 0.66 -2.88 16.44
N ILE A 197 1.40 -2.18 17.30
CA ILE A 197 2.87 -2.07 17.18
C ILE A 197 3.53 -3.43 17.35
N PHE A 198 3.12 -4.23 18.32
CA PHE A 198 3.64 -5.59 18.47
C PHE A 198 3.44 -6.44 17.23
N HIS A 199 2.29 -6.29 16.55
CA HIS A 199 2.07 -6.98 15.27
C HIS A 199 3.16 -6.66 14.24
N TYR A 200 3.51 -5.38 14.08
CA TYR A 200 4.58 -4.99 13.15
C TYR A 200 5.94 -5.52 13.59
N LEU A 201 6.28 -5.39 14.87
CA LEU A 201 7.56 -5.81 15.40
C LEU A 201 7.76 -7.33 15.35
N THR A 202 6.70 -8.11 15.50
CA THR A 202 6.78 -9.59 15.57
C THR A 202 6.48 -10.28 14.24
N ASN A 203 5.62 -9.71 13.40
CA ASN A 203 5.13 -10.40 12.20
C ASN A 203 5.52 -9.71 10.88
N VAL A 204 5.87 -8.44 10.89
CA VAL A 204 6.18 -7.71 9.66
C VAL A 204 7.69 -7.51 9.52
N PHE A 205 8.33 -6.80 10.44
CA PHE A 205 9.75 -6.46 10.32
C PHE A 205 10.68 -7.66 10.29
N PRO A 206 10.50 -8.75 11.07
CA PRO A 206 11.35 -9.93 10.95
C PRO A 206 11.35 -10.59 9.57
N ASN A 207 10.25 -10.41 8.82
CA ASN A 207 10.16 -10.91 7.44
C ASN A 207 10.71 -9.93 6.40
N VAL A 208 10.76 -8.63 6.71
CA VAL A 208 11.19 -7.58 5.77
C VAL A 208 12.70 -7.36 5.85
N ILE A 209 13.30 -7.36 7.03
CA ILE A 209 14.74 -7.08 7.23
C ILE A 209 15.61 -8.02 6.37
N PRO A 210 15.42 -9.37 6.36
CA PRO A 210 16.21 -10.24 5.50
C PRO A 210 16.06 -9.96 4.01
N ILE A 211 14.94 -9.36 3.58
CA ILE A 211 14.75 -8.93 2.18
C ILE A 211 15.59 -7.70 1.88
N LEU A 212 15.70 -6.76 2.84
CA LEU A 212 16.55 -5.59 2.70
C LEU A 212 18.02 -5.98 2.59
N ASP A 213 18.48 -6.91 3.44
CA ASP A 213 19.84 -7.43 3.42
C ASP A 213 20.18 -8.11 2.08
N LYS A 214 19.28 -8.97 1.60
CA LYS A 214 19.44 -9.59 0.26
C LYS A 214 19.51 -8.56 -0.86
N ARG A 215 18.73 -7.50 -0.80
CA ARG A 215 18.76 -6.42 -1.80
C ARG A 215 20.07 -5.65 -1.75
N LEU A 216 20.62 -5.39 -0.57
CA LEU A 216 21.94 -4.79 -0.41
C LEU A 216 23.03 -5.65 -1.02
N ILE A 217 23.07 -6.95 -0.67
CA ILE A 217 24.04 -7.90 -1.22
C ILE A 217 23.95 -7.96 -2.75
N SER A 218 22.72 -8.08 -3.29
CA SER A 218 22.52 -8.10 -4.74
C SER A 218 23.03 -6.81 -5.40
N ALA A 219 22.71 -5.65 -4.82
CA ALA A 219 23.15 -4.37 -5.35
C ALA A 219 24.68 -4.21 -5.35
N CYS A 220 25.35 -4.65 -4.30
CA CYS A 220 26.81 -4.65 -4.25
C CYS A 220 27.42 -5.57 -5.31
N ASN A 221 26.90 -6.80 -5.45
CA ASN A 221 27.35 -7.73 -6.48
C ASN A 221 27.17 -7.16 -7.90
N ASP A 222 26.02 -6.53 -8.18
CA ASP A 222 25.73 -5.87 -9.47
C ASP A 222 26.67 -4.68 -9.76
N GLN A 223 27.23 -4.07 -8.72
CA GLN A 223 28.15 -2.93 -8.82
C GLN A 223 29.65 -3.35 -8.70
N GLY A 224 29.94 -4.65 -8.80
CA GLY A 224 31.31 -5.14 -8.93
C GLY A 224 32.04 -5.38 -7.60
N PHE A 225 31.33 -5.54 -6.50
CA PHE A 225 31.92 -6.01 -5.24
C PHE A 225 32.27 -7.51 -5.35
N ALA A 226 33.24 -7.95 -4.55
CA ALA A 226 33.55 -9.37 -4.46
C ALA A 226 32.36 -10.16 -3.92
N GLN A 227 32.21 -11.40 -4.36
CA GLN A 227 31.13 -12.26 -3.88
C GLN A 227 31.24 -12.42 -2.36
N ASN A 228 30.11 -12.22 -1.66
CA ASN A 228 29.99 -12.26 -0.21
C ASN A 228 30.75 -11.16 0.58
N GLU A 229 31.33 -10.17 -0.07
CA GLU A 229 32.11 -9.11 0.59
C GLU A 229 31.29 -8.38 1.68
N VAL A 230 29.99 -8.13 1.43
CA VAL A 230 29.07 -7.53 2.41
C VAL A 230 28.91 -8.42 3.63
N SER A 231 28.67 -9.73 3.42
CA SER A 231 28.44 -10.70 4.51
C SER A 231 29.71 -11.02 5.30
N GLU A 232 30.85 -11.16 4.62
CA GLU A 232 32.15 -11.45 5.25
C GLU A 232 32.63 -10.28 6.12
N ASN A 233 32.27 -9.07 5.75
CA ASN A 233 32.59 -7.85 6.51
C ASN A 233 31.52 -7.45 7.52
N ASP A 234 30.41 -8.21 7.65
CA ASP A 234 29.23 -7.83 8.44
C ASP A 234 28.74 -6.41 8.15
N ALA A 235 28.74 -6.04 6.87
CA ALA A 235 28.45 -4.70 6.39
C ALA A 235 26.95 -4.52 6.16
N PHE A 236 26.18 -4.54 7.24
CA PHE A 236 24.74 -4.28 7.22
C PHE A 236 24.39 -3.00 7.98
N PRO A 237 23.42 -2.23 7.48
CA PRO A 237 22.86 -1.11 8.23
C PRO A 237 22.26 -1.57 9.56
N LYS A 238 22.51 -0.80 10.62
CA LYS A 238 21.90 -1.04 11.93
C LYS A 238 20.49 -0.46 11.93
N ILE A 239 19.49 -1.33 12.14
CA ILE A 239 18.09 -0.92 12.19
C ILE A 239 17.59 -1.08 13.63
N ARG A 240 17.04 -0.01 14.19
CA ARG A 240 16.37 0.02 15.48
C ARG A 240 14.97 0.55 15.29
N PHE A 241 14.04 0.14 16.13
CA PHE A 241 12.65 0.62 16.07
C PHE A 241 12.31 1.41 17.32
N GLY A 242 11.83 2.64 17.12
CA GLY A 242 11.19 3.45 18.15
C GLY A 242 9.66 3.38 18.04
N ASN A 243 8.96 3.83 19.08
CA ASN A 243 7.51 4.01 19.04
C ASN A 243 7.07 5.16 19.95
N TRP A 244 5.86 5.68 19.68
CA TRP A 244 5.24 6.76 20.43
C TRP A 244 4.01 6.31 21.22
N VAL A 245 3.80 5.02 21.41
CA VAL A 245 2.66 4.51 22.18
C VAL A 245 2.71 5.06 23.60
N GLY A 246 1.61 5.71 24.01
CA GLY A 246 1.51 6.37 25.31
C GLY A 246 2.38 7.62 25.47
N GLY A 247 3.10 8.05 24.44
CA GLY A 247 3.97 9.23 24.48
C GLY A 247 3.35 10.48 23.85
N ASP A 248 2.43 10.31 22.95
CA ASP A 248 1.72 11.39 22.28
C ASP A 248 0.52 11.82 23.12
N ARG A 249 0.66 12.97 23.77
CA ARG A 249 -0.41 13.57 24.59
C ARG A 249 -1.32 14.52 23.83
N ASP A 250 -1.07 14.73 22.55
CA ASP A 250 -1.78 15.72 21.75
C ASP A 250 -3.21 15.27 21.48
N GLY A 251 -4.12 15.70 22.37
CA GLY A 251 -5.54 15.41 22.30
C GLY A 251 -5.97 14.00 22.71
N HIS A 252 -5.09 13.17 23.26
CA HIS A 252 -5.46 11.85 23.76
C HIS A 252 -5.99 11.93 25.19
N PRO A 253 -7.27 11.61 25.45
CA PRO A 253 -7.89 11.80 26.77
C PRO A 253 -7.45 10.78 27.84
N LEU A 254 -6.68 9.75 27.45
CA LEU A 254 -6.28 8.62 28.30
C LEU A 254 -4.76 8.56 28.55
N VAL A 255 -4.00 9.58 28.12
CA VAL A 255 -2.56 9.69 28.33
C VAL A 255 -2.23 10.97 29.09
#